data_633dbb47f8399bae2317be454eec61dd
#
_entry.id   633dbb47f8399bae2317be454eec61dd
#
_cell.length_a   1.000
_cell.length_b   1.000
_cell.length_c   1.000
_cell.angle_alpha   90.00
_cell.angle_beta   90.00
_cell.angle_gamma   90.00
#
_symmetry.space_group_name_H-M   'P 1'
#
loop_
_entity.id
_entity.type
_entity.pdbx_description
1 polymer ?
#
loop_
_entity_poly.entity_id
_entity_poly.type
_entity_poly.pdbx_seq_one_letter_code
_entity_poly.pdbx_strand_id
1 'polypeptide(L)'
;RYFAPMFIVLARVGLGVAMMQNEFGKPENEKVILQTGLPPAYLTADAPLLKEALSGRHQFSLKIGDGKWINFDISLKENDIRIMAQPMGSLLGATLTSEGLPTPNANRYLQSNMLILDAGFGTVDLFNVLHRQIKSSESFDDLGMKAVLQRTAEKIYQKYHVEIPVHTMQRYLHNGTIQTFDRHTMTTKEEPF
;
A
#
# COMPACT_ATOMS: atom_id res chain seq x y z
N ARG A 1 -9.35 12.30 -7.32
CA ARG A 1 -8.75 11.08 -6.77
C ARG A 1 -8.97 10.99 -5.26
N TYR A 2 -8.44 11.92 -4.46
CA TYR A 2 -8.49 11.85 -2.98
C TYR A 2 -9.85 12.22 -2.38
N PHE A 3 -10.69 12.92 -3.09
CA PHE A 3 -12.06 13.27 -2.68
C PHE A 3 -13.10 12.23 -3.10
N ALA A 4 -12.70 11.15 -3.75
CA ALA A 4 -13.62 10.07 -4.10
C ALA A 4 -14.16 9.39 -2.84
N PRO A 5 -15.47 9.09 -2.76
CA PRO A 5 -16.07 8.47 -1.57
C PRO A 5 -15.36 7.19 -1.14
N MET A 6 -14.95 6.35 -2.08
CA MET A 6 -14.22 5.11 -1.80
C MET A 6 -12.87 5.36 -1.13
N PHE A 7 -12.14 6.42 -1.52
CA PHE A 7 -10.88 6.76 -0.88
C PHE A 7 -11.07 7.12 0.60
N ILE A 8 -12.08 7.94 0.90
CA ILE A 8 -12.40 8.34 2.28
C ILE A 8 -12.86 7.13 3.12
N VAL A 9 -13.63 6.22 2.52
CA VAL A 9 -14.02 4.96 3.20
C VAL A 9 -12.78 4.14 3.55
N LEU A 10 -11.86 3.93 2.61
CA LEU A 10 -10.61 3.19 2.86
C LEU A 10 -9.74 3.87 3.93
N ALA A 11 -9.62 5.20 3.91
CA ALA A 11 -8.90 5.96 4.92
C ALA A 11 -9.51 5.76 6.32
N ARG A 12 -10.83 5.83 6.44
CA ARG A 12 -11.56 5.57 7.69
C ARG A 12 -11.37 4.14 8.19
N VAL A 13 -11.42 3.15 7.29
CA VAL A 13 -11.14 1.75 7.65
C VAL A 13 -9.72 1.63 8.21
N GLY A 14 -8.72 2.20 7.54
CA GLY A 14 -7.33 2.18 8.00
C GLY A 14 -7.16 2.82 9.39
N LEU A 15 -7.75 4.01 9.60
CA LEU A 15 -7.75 4.69 10.90
C LEU A 15 -8.42 3.84 11.98
N GLY A 16 -9.60 3.30 11.70
CA GLY A 16 -10.34 2.48 12.64
C GLY A 16 -9.59 1.21 13.03
N VAL A 17 -9.01 0.50 12.06
CA VAL A 17 -8.21 -0.71 12.33
C VAL A 17 -7.00 -0.40 13.21
N ALA A 18 -6.26 0.68 12.92
CA ALA A 18 -5.11 1.10 13.72
C ALA A 18 -5.51 1.40 15.18
N MET A 19 -6.62 2.13 15.37
CA MET A 19 -7.08 2.51 16.72
C MET A 19 -7.71 1.34 17.49
N MET A 20 -8.29 0.34 16.81
CA MET A 20 -8.83 -0.85 17.47
C MET A 20 -7.75 -1.72 18.14
N GLN A 21 -6.49 -1.57 17.76
CA GLN A 21 -5.37 -2.28 18.38
C GLN A 21 -4.94 -1.67 19.72
N ASN A 22 -5.60 -0.59 20.17
CA ASN A 22 -5.31 0.14 21.40
C ASN A 22 -3.89 0.71 21.54
N GLU A 23 -3.07 0.61 20.50
CA GLU A 23 -1.70 1.12 20.50
C GLU A 23 -1.62 2.56 20.00
N PHE A 24 -2.62 3.01 19.25
CA PHE A 24 -2.62 4.29 18.54
C PHE A 24 -3.77 5.23 18.93
N GLY A 25 -4.31 5.09 20.14
CA GLY A 25 -5.34 5.95 20.67
C GLY A 25 -6.69 5.27 20.89
N LYS A 26 -7.68 6.05 21.30
CA LYS A 26 -9.05 5.62 21.55
C LYS A 26 -9.97 6.04 20.41
N PRO A 27 -11.11 5.36 20.22
CA PRO A 27 -12.05 5.69 19.14
C PRO A 27 -12.61 7.12 19.19
N GLU A 28 -12.59 7.75 20.35
CA GLU A 28 -13.23 9.05 20.59
C GLU A 28 -12.28 10.05 21.24
N ASN A 29 -12.36 11.30 20.77
CA ASN A 29 -11.75 12.49 21.42
C ASN A 29 -10.24 12.46 21.62
N GLU A 30 -9.49 11.72 20.82
CA GLU A 30 -8.04 11.73 20.91
C GLU A 30 -7.39 12.56 19.80
N LYS A 31 -6.25 13.16 20.16
CA LYS A 31 -5.39 13.80 19.17
C LYS A 31 -4.65 12.74 18.40
N VAL A 32 -5.00 12.60 17.11
CA VAL A 32 -4.36 11.67 16.20
C VAL A 32 -3.36 12.42 15.33
N ILE A 33 -2.14 11.90 15.25
CA ILE A 33 -1.14 12.30 14.26
C ILE A 33 -1.13 11.22 13.19
N LEU A 34 -1.49 11.58 11.96
CA LEU A 34 -1.50 10.67 10.83
C LEU A 34 -0.22 10.81 10.01
N GLN A 35 0.53 9.71 9.90
CA GLN A 35 1.63 9.61 8.95
C GLN A 35 1.16 8.78 7.75
N THR A 36 1.31 9.32 6.54
CA THR A 36 0.99 8.61 5.29
C THR A 36 2.06 8.89 4.23
N GLY A 37 1.97 8.23 3.10
CA GLY A 37 2.95 8.36 2.03
C GLY A 37 2.32 8.52 0.65
N LEU A 38 3.09 9.14 -0.24
CA LEU A 38 2.80 9.22 -1.66
C LEU A 38 4.00 8.72 -2.46
N PRO A 39 3.77 8.17 -3.66
CA PRO A 39 4.86 7.98 -4.61
C PRO A 39 5.60 9.29 -4.85
N PRO A 40 6.92 9.26 -5.05
CA PRO A 40 7.74 10.46 -5.21
C PRO A 40 7.26 11.39 -6.30
N ALA A 41 6.88 10.83 -7.44
CA ALA A 41 6.40 11.58 -8.59
C ALA A 41 5.18 12.47 -8.28
N TYR A 42 4.37 12.06 -7.30
CA TYR A 42 3.14 12.76 -6.92
C TYR A 42 3.27 13.58 -5.64
N LEU A 43 4.39 13.47 -4.92
CA LEU A 43 4.53 14.06 -3.59
C LEU A 43 4.28 15.57 -3.57
N THR A 44 4.91 16.31 -4.48
CA THR A 44 4.81 17.77 -4.51
C THR A 44 3.41 18.24 -4.93
N ALA A 45 2.83 17.60 -5.95
CA ALA A 45 1.54 18.01 -6.50
C ALA A 45 0.36 17.57 -5.63
N ASP A 46 0.42 16.34 -5.11
CA ASP A 46 -0.73 15.70 -4.49
C ASP A 46 -0.75 15.81 -2.95
N ALA A 47 0.37 16.12 -2.29
CA ALA A 47 0.41 16.21 -0.83
C ALA A 47 -0.59 17.23 -0.25
N PRO A 48 -0.74 18.45 -0.80
CA PRO A 48 -1.76 19.39 -0.30
C PRO A 48 -3.17 18.84 -0.46
N LEU A 49 -3.49 18.23 -1.61
CA LEU A 49 -4.80 17.65 -1.90
C LEU A 49 -5.13 16.47 -0.98
N LEU A 50 -4.13 15.63 -0.69
CA LEU A 50 -4.29 14.51 0.22
C LEU A 50 -4.52 14.98 1.66
N LYS A 51 -3.79 16.00 2.11
CA LYS A 51 -4.00 16.61 3.42
C LYS A 51 -5.40 17.18 3.55
N GLU A 52 -5.85 17.96 2.57
CA GLU A 52 -7.19 18.52 2.54
C GLU A 52 -8.25 17.42 2.61
N ALA A 53 -8.13 16.37 1.81
CA ALA A 53 -9.08 15.26 1.76
C ALA A 53 -9.18 14.47 3.07
N LEU A 54 -8.08 14.39 3.83
CA LEU A 54 -8.00 13.67 5.11
C LEU A 54 -8.28 14.57 6.31
N SER A 55 -8.29 15.90 6.14
CA SER A 55 -8.57 16.84 7.20
C SER A 55 -10.05 16.86 7.57
N GLY A 56 -10.33 17.19 8.84
CA GLY A 56 -11.69 17.36 9.32
C GLY A 56 -12.13 16.29 10.31
N ARG A 57 -13.43 16.20 10.53
CA ARG A 57 -14.07 15.26 11.44
C ARG A 57 -14.51 14.00 10.72
N HIS A 58 -14.05 12.85 11.18
CA HIS A 58 -14.40 11.54 10.66
C HIS A 58 -15.30 10.81 11.64
N GLN A 59 -16.58 10.72 11.32
CA GLN A 59 -17.55 9.93 12.07
C GLN A 59 -17.94 8.70 11.26
N PHE A 60 -17.71 7.53 11.82
CA PHE A 60 -18.02 6.25 11.18
C PHE A 60 -18.11 5.12 12.19
N SER A 61 -18.69 4.00 11.78
CA SER A 61 -18.70 2.77 12.55
C SER A 61 -17.95 1.68 11.78
N LEU A 62 -17.15 0.89 12.48
CA LEU A 62 -16.39 -0.22 11.90
C LEU A 62 -16.68 -1.50 12.66
N LYS A 63 -16.82 -2.59 11.91
CA LYS A 63 -16.92 -3.96 12.42
C LYS A 63 -15.94 -4.82 11.64
N ILE A 64 -15.14 -5.63 12.34
CA ILE A 64 -14.21 -6.58 11.72
C ILE A 64 -14.71 -7.99 12.02
N GLY A 65 -14.94 -8.77 10.96
CA GLY A 65 -15.45 -10.13 11.06
C GLY A 65 -16.75 -10.21 11.87
N ASP A 66 -16.81 -11.12 12.83
CA ASP A 66 -17.96 -11.32 13.71
C ASP A 66 -17.93 -10.47 14.99
N GLY A 67 -16.97 -9.51 15.07
CA GLY A 67 -16.83 -8.60 16.20
C GLY A 67 -18.03 -7.66 16.39
N LYS A 68 -17.92 -6.77 17.38
CA LYS A 68 -18.92 -5.73 17.63
C LYS A 68 -18.68 -4.50 16.76
N TRP A 69 -19.73 -3.74 16.49
CA TRP A 69 -19.61 -2.41 15.91
C TRP A 69 -18.95 -1.45 16.90
N ILE A 70 -17.94 -0.75 16.47
CA ILE A 70 -17.25 0.29 17.22
C ILE A 70 -17.46 1.62 16.50
N ASN A 71 -17.90 2.63 17.24
CA ASN A 71 -18.11 3.98 16.72
C ASN A 71 -16.83 4.79 16.89
N PHE A 72 -16.48 5.53 15.85
CA PHE A 72 -15.32 6.41 15.81
C PHE A 72 -15.76 7.85 15.59
N ASP A 73 -15.14 8.76 16.33
CA ASP A 73 -15.29 10.20 16.17
C ASP A 73 -13.89 10.84 16.30
N ILE A 74 -13.22 10.99 15.18
CA ILE A 74 -11.83 11.40 15.08
C ILE A 74 -11.76 12.76 14.39
N SER A 75 -10.97 13.67 14.92
CA SER A 75 -10.69 14.95 14.28
C SER A 75 -9.23 15.03 13.88
N LEU A 76 -8.98 15.13 12.57
CA LEU A 76 -7.63 15.31 12.01
C LEU A 76 -7.45 16.79 11.60
N LYS A 77 -6.48 17.44 12.20
CA LYS A 77 -6.07 18.78 11.76
C LYS A 77 -5.03 18.65 10.66
N GLU A 78 -5.02 19.56 9.71
CA GLU A 78 -4.08 19.56 8.60
C GLU A 78 -2.61 19.48 9.08
N ASN A 79 -2.27 20.18 10.14
CA ASN A 79 -0.93 20.19 10.73
C ASN A 79 -0.56 18.85 11.41
N ASP A 80 -1.53 18.02 11.73
CA ASP A 80 -1.32 16.69 12.33
C ASP A 80 -1.23 15.60 11.24
N ILE A 81 -1.38 15.95 9.95
CA ILE A 81 -1.22 15.05 8.83
C ILE A 81 0.17 15.27 8.20
N ARG A 82 1.00 14.24 8.27
CA ARG A 82 2.35 14.22 7.72
C ARG A 82 2.39 13.32 6.50
N ILE A 83 2.93 13.85 5.40
CA ILE A 83 3.05 13.10 4.15
C ILE A 83 4.53 12.99 3.80
N MET A 84 4.97 11.78 3.52
CA MET A 84 6.34 11.48 3.12
C MET A 84 6.36 10.70 1.81
N ALA A 85 7.51 10.61 1.20
CA ALA A 85 7.70 9.70 0.07
C ALA A 85 7.64 8.25 0.55
N GLN A 86 6.85 7.40 -0.12
CA GLN A 86 6.61 6.00 0.30
C GLN A 86 7.89 5.21 0.56
N PRO A 87 8.95 5.26 -0.30
CA PRO A 87 10.18 4.52 -0.04
C PRO A 87 10.95 4.93 1.22
N MET A 88 10.67 6.13 1.76
CA MET A 88 11.21 6.48 3.08
C MET A 88 10.65 5.62 4.21
N GLY A 89 9.44 5.08 4.03
CA GLY A 89 8.86 4.09 4.95
C GLY A 89 9.68 2.82 5.02
N SER A 90 10.16 2.33 3.88
CA SER A 90 11.04 1.15 3.81
C SER A 90 12.37 1.40 4.54
N LEU A 91 12.95 2.59 4.38
CA LEU A 91 14.17 2.97 5.13
C LEU A 91 13.91 3.05 6.64
N LEU A 92 12.80 3.64 7.06
CA LEU A 92 12.41 3.70 8.47
C LEU A 92 12.18 2.30 9.04
N GLY A 93 11.48 1.41 8.30
CA GLY A 93 11.29 0.02 8.70
C GLY A 93 12.59 -0.79 8.84
N ALA A 94 13.63 -0.47 8.05
CA ALA A 94 14.95 -1.09 8.18
C ALA A 94 15.80 -0.49 9.32
N THR A 95 15.53 0.74 9.73
CA THR A 95 16.35 1.48 10.70
C THR A 95 15.74 1.60 12.09
N LEU A 96 14.44 1.36 12.24
CA LEU A 96 13.71 1.49 13.51
C LEU A 96 13.05 0.17 13.89
N THR A 97 12.97 -0.09 15.20
CA THR A 97 12.15 -1.15 15.79
C THR A 97 10.68 -0.74 15.85
N SER A 98 9.80 -1.64 16.27
CA SER A 98 8.37 -1.34 16.55
C SER A 98 8.17 -0.24 17.58
N GLU A 99 9.11 -0.10 18.52
CA GLU A 99 9.11 0.93 19.56
C GLU A 99 9.72 2.27 19.08
N GLY A 100 10.15 2.36 17.82
CA GLY A 100 10.77 3.55 17.24
C GLY A 100 12.24 3.76 17.64
N LEU A 101 12.89 2.74 18.20
CA LEU A 101 14.31 2.78 18.56
C LEU A 101 15.19 2.36 17.39
N PRO A 102 16.42 2.87 17.28
CA PRO A 102 17.32 2.45 16.21
C PRO A 102 17.62 0.94 16.25
N THR A 103 17.51 0.28 15.10
CA THR A 103 17.98 -1.11 14.94
C THR A 103 19.51 -1.18 15.00
N PRO A 104 20.12 -2.36 15.30
CA PRO A 104 21.58 -2.51 15.27
C PRO A 104 22.24 -2.09 13.95
N ASN A 105 21.50 -2.19 12.83
CA ASN A 105 21.98 -1.83 11.51
C ASN A 105 21.64 -0.38 11.10
N ALA A 106 20.93 0.39 11.93
CA ALA A 106 20.48 1.73 11.58
C ALA A 106 21.61 2.64 11.09
N ASN A 107 22.73 2.68 11.83
CA ASN A 107 23.89 3.48 11.47
C ASN A 107 24.48 3.08 10.11
N ARG A 108 24.53 1.77 9.80
CA ARG A 108 25.02 1.28 8.51
C ARG A 108 24.17 1.82 7.37
N TYR A 109 22.85 1.73 7.48
CA TYR A 109 21.94 2.26 6.45
C TYR A 109 22.05 3.78 6.35
N LEU A 110 21.99 4.50 7.48
CA LEU A 110 22.01 5.96 7.49
C LEU A 110 23.34 6.58 7.04
N GLN A 111 24.44 5.83 7.07
CA GLN A 111 25.75 6.31 6.64
C GLN A 111 26.13 5.83 5.24
N SER A 112 25.39 4.91 4.65
CA SER A 112 25.66 4.36 3.33
C SER A 112 24.99 5.16 2.22
N ASN A 113 25.56 5.08 1.04
CA ASN A 113 24.83 5.39 -0.19
C ASN A 113 23.90 4.21 -0.48
N MET A 114 22.65 4.51 -0.79
CA MET A 114 21.61 3.49 -0.92
C MET A 114 20.78 3.71 -2.18
N LEU A 115 20.37 2.61 -2.79
CA LEU A 115 19.27 2.55 -3.72
C LEU A 115 18.11 1.84 -3.03
N ILE A 116 16.98 2.53 -2.87
CA ILE A 116 15.75 1.95 -2.35
C ILE A 116 14.86 1.66 -3.54
N LEU A 117 14.49 0.38 -3.69
CA LEU A 117 13.57 -0.13 -4.69
C LEU A 117 12.27 -0.51 -3.99
N ASP A 118 11.18 0.19 -4.32
CA ASP A 118 9.83 -0.14 -3.85
C ASP A 118 9.01 -0.69 -5.03
N ALA A 119 8.91 -2.01 -5.09
CA ALA A 119 8.14 -2.70 -6.12
C ALA A 119 6.69 -2.86 -5.67
N GLY A 120 5.88 -1.84 -5.94
CA GLY A 120 4.47 -1.79 -5.60
C GLY A 120 3.56 -2.52 -6.61
N PHE A 121 2.25 -2.51 -6.33
CA PHE A 121 1.27 -3.08 -7.25
C PHE A 121 1.11 -2.23 -8.53
N GLY A 122 1.03 -0.91 -8.39
CA GLY A 122 0.83 0.02 -9.51
C GLY A 122 2.12 0.52 -10.12
N THR A 123 3.13 0.80 -9.29
CA THR A 123 4.39 1.45 -9.65
C THR A 123 5.59 0.67 -9.14
N VAL A 124 6.73 0.91 -9.75
CA VAL A 124 8.04 0.65 -9.15
C VAL A 124 8.68 1.98 -8.89
N ASP A 125 9.01 2.26 -7.63
CA ASP A 125 9.63 3.51 -7.22
C ASP A 125 11.10 3.29 -6.84
N LEU A 126 11.98 4.11 -7.40
CA LEU A 126 13.41 4.12 -7.14
C LEU A 126 13.81 5.38 -6.39
N PHE A 127 14.59 5.21 -5.33
CA PHE A 127 15.19 6.29 -4.57
C PHE A 127 16.69 6.12 -4.49
N ASN A 128 17.41 7.13 -4.96
CA ASN A 128 18.85 7.21 -4.80
C ASN A 128 19.17 8.13 -3.61
N VAL A 129 19.72 7.57 -2.55
CA VAL A 129 20.12 8.29 -1.34
C VAL A 129 21.65 8.32 -1.28
N LEU A 130 22.23 9.50 -1.40
CA LEU A 130 23.67 9.72 -1.30
C LEU A 130 23.94 10.72 -0.17
N HIS A 131 24.87 10.39 0.71
CA HIS A 131 25.26 11.24 1.84
C HIS A 131 24.06 11.74 2.66
N ARG A 132 23.11 10.83 2.98
CA ARG A 132 21.85 11.10 3.72
C ARG A 132 20.88 12.06 3.01
N GLN A 133 21.07 12.30 1.72
CA GLN A 133 20.19 13.16 0.92
C GLN A 133 19.59 12.37 -0.23
N ILE A 134 18.31 12.57 -0.47
CA ILE A 134 17.66 12.07 -1.68
C ILE A 134 18.22 12.87 -2.85
N LYS A 135 18.92 12.21 -3.75
CA LYS A 135 19.52 12.83 -4.94
C LYS A 135 18.63 12.72 -6.17
N SER A 136 17.96 11.60 -6.31
CA SER A 136 16.98 11.38 -7.38
C SER A 136 15.90 10.43 -6.91
N SER A 137 14.74 10.56 -7.51
CA SER A 137 13.62 9.64 -7.35
C SER A 137 12.92 9.49 -8.68
N GLU A 138 12.58 8.25 -9.02
CA GLU A 138 11.89 7.90 -10.26
C GLU A 138 10.75 6.95 -9.94
N SER A 139 9.65 7.10 -10.67
CA SER A 139 8.48 6.23 -10.59
C SER A 139 8.16 5.68 -11.97
N PHE A 140 7.98 4.37 -12.06
CA PHE A 140 7.67 3.64 -13.29
C PHE A 140 6.27 3.02 -13.15
N ASP A 141 5.29 3.61 -13.81
CA ASP A 141 3.88 3.19 -13.74
C ASP A 141 3.60 1.88 -14.48
N ASP A 142 4.48 1.47 -15.38
CA ASP A 142 4.34 0.30 -16.25
C ASP A 142 5.14 -0.93 -15.78
N LEU A 143 5.87 -0.81 -14.67
CA LEU A 143 6.71 -1.89 -14.13
C LEU A 143 6.15 -2.51 -12.85
N GLY A 144 5.06 -1.99 -12.29
CA GLY A 144 4.44 -2.54 -11.09
C GLY A 144 3.88 -3.95 -11.29
N MET A 145 3.58 -4.64 -10.20
CA MET A 145 3.05 -6.03 -10.20
C MET A 145 1.81 -6.17 -11.08
N LYS A 146 0.97 -5.13 -11.20
CA LYS A 146 -0.19 -5.11 -12.09
C LYS A 146 0.21 -5.40 -13.54
N ALA A 147 1.28 -4.78 -14.05
CA ALA A 147 1.75 -4.99 -15.42
C ALA A 147 2.27 -6.43 -15.62
N VAL A 148 2.96 -6.97 -14.62
CA VAL A 148 3.41 -8.38 -14.62
C VAL A 148 2.21 -9.31 -14.72
N LEU A 149 1.20 -9.10 -13.89
CA LEU A 149 -0.02 -9.94 -13.89
C LEU A 149 -0.81 -9.81 -15.20
N GLN A 150 -0.89 -8.62 -15.79
CA GLN A 150 -1.52 -8.42 -17.09
C GLN A 150 -0.82 -9.22 -18.18
N ARG A 151 0.50 -9.10 -18.29
CA ARG A 151 1.30 -9.85 -19.27
C ARG A 151 1.22 -11.37 -19.04
N THR A 152 1.10 -11.80 -17.78
CA THR A 152 0.91 -13.20 -17.44
C THR A 152 -0.45 -13.70 -17.89
N ALA A 153 -1.53 -12.94 -17.65
CA ALA A 153 -2.88 -13.26 -18.13
C ALA A 153 -2.93 -13.39 -19.66
N GLU A 154 -2.25 -12.49 -20.39
CA GLU A 154 -2.14 -12.55 -21.84
C GLU A 154 -1.43 -13.83 -22.32
N LYS A 155 -0.33 -14.22 -21.67
CA LYS A 155 0.39 -15.46 -22.00
C LYS A 155 -0.46 -16.70 -21.71
N ILE A 156 -1.21 -16.71 -20.63
CA ILE A 156 -2.14 -17.80 -20.30
C ILE A 156 -3.23 -17.89 -21.36
N TYR A 157 -3.80 -16.75 -21.76
CA TYR A 157 -4.78 -16.71 -22.83
C TYR A 157 -4.22 -17.25 -24.16
N GLN A 158 -3.01 -16.84 -24.54
CA GLN A 158 -2.36 -17.33 -25.76
C GLN A 158 -2.14 -18.85 -25.75
N LYS A 159 -1.79 -19.41 -24.58
CA LYS A 159 -1.45 -20.83 -24.45
C LYS A 159 -2.68 -21.72 -24.27
N TYR A 160 -3.62 -21.29 -23.43
CA TYR A 160 -4.72 -22.12 -22.97
C TYR A 160 -6.10 -21.64 -23.44
N HIS A 161 -6.18 -20.47 -24.08
CA HIS A 161 -7.43 -19.80 -24.46
C HIS A 161 -8.39 -19.56 -23.26
N VAL A 162 -7.81 -19.37 -22.07
CA VAL A 162 -8.53 -19.07 -20.84
C VAL A 162 -8.34 -17.59 -20.49
N GLU A 163 -9.43 -16.85 -20.40
CA GLU A 163 -9.41 -15.46 -19.97
C GLU A 163 -9.45 -15.40 -18.44
N ILE A 164 -8.41 -14.80 -17.84
CA ILE A 164 -8.31 -14.64 -16.37
C ILE A 164 -8.26 -13.15 -16.05
N PRO A 165 -9.23 -12.63 -15.29
CA PRO A 165 -9.19 -11.26 -14.82
C PRO A 165 -7.96 -11.00 -13.94
N VAL A 166 -7.27 -9.87 -14.15
CA VAL A 166 -6.03 -9.54 -13.44
C VAL A 166 -6.20 -9.57 -11.91
N HIS A 167 -7.35 -9.15 -11.40
CA HIS A 167 -7.61 -9.16 -9.95
C HIS A 167 -7.70 -10.56 -9.32
N THR A 168 -7.93 -11.61 -10.14
CA THR A 168 -7.95 -13.00 -9.66
C THR A 168 -6.59 -13.67 -9.75
N MET A 169 -5.64 -13.08 -10.50
CA MET A 169 -4.31 -13.64 -10.71
C MET A 169 -3.53 -13.81 -9.40
N GLN A 170 -3.69 -12.90 -8.43
CA GLN A 170 -3.02 -13.01 -7.13
C GLN A 170 -3.39 -14.31 -6.41
N ARG A 171 -4.65 -14.75 -6.52
CA ARG A 171 -5.10 -16.01 -5.92
C ARG A 171 -4.43 -17.22 -6.58
N TYR A 172 -4.29 -17.21 -7.89
CA TYR A 172 -3.60 -18.29 -8.62
C TYR A 172 -2.11 -18.32 -8.30
N LEU A 173 -1.48 -17.14 -8.20
CA LEU A 173 -0.08 -17.02 -7.78
C LEU A 173 0.14 -17.59 -6.37
N HIS A 174 -0.78 -17.33 -5.45
CA HIS A 174 -0.72 -17.86 -4.09
C HIS A 174 -0.92 -19.38 -4.04
N ASN A 175 -1.83 -19.90 -4.85
CA ASN A 175 -2.12 -21.34 -4.92
C ASN A 175 -1.08 -22.13 -5.74
N GLY A 176 -0.31 -21.45 -6.59
CA GLY A 176 0.68 -22.08 -7.49
C GLY A 176 0.07 -22.82 -8.67
N THR A 177 -1.24 -22.78 -8.84
CA THR A 177 -1.96 -23.50 -9.92
C THR A 177 -3.08 -22.66 -10.51
N ILE A 178 -3.41 -22.94 -11.77
CA ILE A 178 -4.60 -22.41 -12.47
C ILE A 178 -5.49 -23.56 -12.91
N GLN A 179 -6.79 -23.29 -13.00
CA GLN A 179 -7.74 -24.22 -13.60
C GLN A 179 -7.93 -23.87 -15.07
N THR A 180 -7.65 -24.83 -15.94
CA THR A 180 -7.87 -24.74 -17.38
C THR A 180 -8.96 -25.70 -17.79
N PHE A 181 -9.72 -25.38 -18.85
CA PHE A 181 -10.74 -26.28 -19.40
C PHE A 181 -10.27 -26.87 -20.72
N ASP A 182 -10.08 -28.17 -20.72
CA ASP A 182 -9.74 -28.93 -21.94
C ASP A 182 -11.02 -29.20 -22.74
N ARG A 183 -11.14 -28.55 -23.89
CA ARG A 183 -12.31 -28.67 -24.77
C ARG A 183 -12.41 -30.02 -25.47
N HIS A 184 -11.31 -30.75 -25.63
CA HIS A 184 -11.32 -32.08 -26.28
C HIS A 184 -11.81 -33.15 -25.32
N THR A 185 -11.37 -33.11 -24.08
CA THR A 185 -11.78 -34.07 -23.05
C THR A 185 -13.00 -33.59 -22.23
N MET A 186 -13.44 -32.34 -22.42
CA MET A 186 -14.53 -31.69 -21.66
C MET A 186 -14.28 -31.73 -20.15
N THR A 187 -13.02 -31.69 -19.72
CA THR A 187 -12.62 -31.78 -18.32
C THR A 187 -11.85 -30.55 -17.88
N THR A 188 -11.94 -30.23 -16.59
CA THR A 188 -11.10 -29.22 -15.96
C THR A 188 -9.77 -29.86 -15.56
N LYS A 189 -8.67 -29.24 -15.93
CA LYS A 189 -7.32 -29.61 -15.52
C LYS A 189 -6.73 -28.53 -14.64
N GLU A 190 -5.90 -28.93 -13.72
CA GLU A 190 -5.09 -28.03 -12.90
C GLU A 190 -3.68 -28.00 -13.49
N GLU A 191 -3.22 -26.82 -13.85
CA GLU A 191 -1.92 -26.58 -14.45
C GLU A 191 -1.06 -25.73 -13.50
N PRO A 192 0.25 -25.96 -13.43
CA PRO A 192 1.15 -25.08 -12.65
C PRO A 192 1.07 -23.62 -13.17
N PHE A 193 1.08 -22.70 -12.20
CA PHE A 193 1.05 -21.26 -12.49
C PHE A 193 2.45 -20.72 -12.69
#